data_5f1baedf470ecb0eed69787aebc8e154
#
_entry.id   5f1baedf470ecb0eed69787aebc8e154
#
_cell.length_a   1.000
_cell.length_b   1.000
_cell.length_c   1.000
_cell.angle_alpha   90.00
_cell.angle_beta   90.00
_cell.angle_gamma   90.00
#
_symmetry.space_group_name_H-M   'P 1'
#
loop_
_entity.id
_entity.type
_entity.pdbx_description
1 polymer ?
#
loop_
_entity_poly.entity_id
_entity_poly.type
_entity_poly.pdbx_seq_one_letter_code
_entity_poly.pdbx_strand_id
1 'polypeptide(L)'
;VGEEYAALGSTQFGSTINKIRLKRPDVIYAAVVGGSNVAWFKQLKAAGITGKKQTLLTLSVTEDEAHGIGGENLLGFYSAMKYFQSLDTPANKKFVTAFKKMWGKDAPIG
;
A
#
# COMPACT_ATOMS: atom_id res chain seq x y z
N VAL A 1 4.89 -18.50 8.85
CA VAL A 1 5.06 -18.36 10.31
C VAL A 1 3.81 -17.81 11.00
N GLY A 2 2.90 -17.21 10.26
CA GLY A 2 1.63 -16.76 10.81
C GLY A 2 0.69 -16.20 9.76
N GLU A 3 -0.59 -16.17 10.10
CA GLU A 3 -1.65 -15.65 9.28
C GLU A 3 -2.63 -14.90 10.18
N GLU A 4 -2.99 -13.70 9.79
CA GLU A 4 -3.85 -12.83 10.58
C GLU A 4 -4.94 -12.24 9.67
N TYR A 5 -6.14 -12.12 10.21
CA TYR A 5 -7.28 -11.53 9.51
C TYR A 5 -7.78 -10.31 10.27
N ALA A 6 -8.15 -9.27 9.55
CA ALA A 6 -8.77 -8.06 10.08
C ALA A 6 -10.08 -7.78 9.35
N ALA A 7 -11.08 -7.33 10.07
CA ALA A 7 -12.34 -6.91 9.46
C ALA A 7 -12.11 -5.69 8.56
N LEU A 8 -12.91 -5.57 7.50
CA LEU A 8 -12.89 -4.39 6.64
C LEU A 8 -13.13 -3.13 7.47
N GLY A 9 -12.36 -2.09 7.20
CA GLY A 9 -12.44 -0.83 7.95
C GLY A 9 -11.70 -0.83 9.28
N SER A 10 -11.01 -1.92 9.64
CA SER A 10 -10.20 -1.97 10.85
C SER A 10 -9.13 -0.89 10.87
N THR A 11 -8.92 -0.30 12.04
CA THR A 11 -7.90 0.74 12.28
C THR A 11 -6.93 0.36 13.41
N GLN A 12 -7.04 -0.83 13.97
CA GLN A 12 -6.25 -1.32 15.09
C GLN A 12 -5.45 -2.55 14.68
N PHE A 13 -4.14 -2.39 14.49
CA PHE A 13 -3.24 -3.44 14.04
C PHE A 13 -2.13 -3.75 15.05
N GLY A 14 -2.20 -3.18 16.26
CA GLY A 14 -1.16 -3.32 17.27
C GLY A 14 -0.86 -4.77 17.63
N SER A 15 -1.89 -5.60 17.80
CA SER A 15 -1.72 -7.03 18.10
C SER A 15 -1.01 -7.77 16.97
N THR A 16 -1.45 -7.58 15.73
CA THR A 16 -0.84 -8.17 14.55
C THR A 16 0.62 -7.74 14.39
N ILE A 17 0.90 -6.45 14.58
CA ILE A 17 2.25 -5.90 14.48
C ILE A 17 3.16 -6.47 15.57
N ASN A 18 2.66 -6.64 16.79
CA ASN A 18 3.43 -7.28 17.86
C ASN A 18 3.79 -8.72 17.51
N LYS A 19 2.87 -9.49 16.94
CA LYS A 19 3.14 -10.85 16.46
C LYS A 19 4.21 -10.87 15.38
N ILE A 20 4.17 -9.93 14.43
CA ILE A 20 5.19 -9.79 13.39
C ILE A 20 6.56 -9.52 14.03
N ARG A 21 6.65 -8.61 14.98
CA ARG A 21 7.90 -8.28 15.68
C ARG A 21 8.49 -9.46 16.42
N LEU A 22 7.64 -10.27 17.06
CA LEU A 22 8.07 -11.46 17.78
C LEU A 22 8.52 -12.59 16.86
N LYS A 23 7.79 -12.81 15.78
CA LYS A 23 8.05 -13.91 14.84
C LYS A 23 9.16 -13.60 13.83
N ARG A 24 9.43 -12.35 13.57
CA ARG A 24 10.45 -11.87 12.62
C ARG A 24 10.39 -12.58 11.27
N PRO A 25 9.25 -12.50 10.54
CA PRO A 25 9.14 -13.15 9.25
C PRO A 25 10.09 -12.53 8.23
N ASP A 26 10.53 -13.32 7.26
CA ASP A 26 11.35 -12.80 6.15
C ASP A 26 10.54 -11.89 5.24
N VAL A 27 9.28 -12.21 5.02
CA VAL A 27 8.37 -11.45 4.15
C VAL A 27 7.01 -11.29 4.83
N ILE A 28 6.45 -10.11 4.70
CA ILE A 28 5.04 -9.84 5.01
C ILE A 28 4.27 -9.77 3.69
N TYR A 29 3.25 -10.60 3.54
CA TYR A 29 2.32 -10.54 2.44
C TYR A 29 1.00 -9.96 2.95
N ALA A 30 0.62 -8.78 2.46
CA ALA A 30 -0.50 -8.04 3.01
C ALA A 30 -1.58 -7.76 1.96
N ALA A 31 -2.81 -8.14 2.27
CA ALA A 31 -4.00 -7.82 1.49
C ALA A 31 -4.96 -6.94 2.30
N VAL A 32 -4.43 -5.89 2.91
CA VAL A 32 -5.23 -4.86 3.61
C VAL A 32 -5.79 -3.90 2.57
N VAL A 33 -7.08 -3.59 2.64
CA VAL A 33 -7.78 -2.83 1.60
C VAL A 33 -8.39 -1.54 2.12
N GLY A 34 -8.57 -0.58 1.20
CA GLY A 34 -9.27 0.68 1.48
C GLY A 34 -8.60 1.53 2.56
N GLY A 35 -9.42 2.21 3.34
CA GLY A 35 -8.97 3.12 4.40
C GLY A 35 -8.16 2.46 5.52
N SER A 36 -8.30 1.14 5.70
CA SER A 36 -7.49 0.38 6.66
C SER A 36 -5.99 0.45 6.33
N ASN A 37 -5.61 0.64 5.07
CA ASN A 37 -4.22 0.80 4.65
C ASN A 37 -3.53 1.98 5.34
N VAL A 38 -4.23 3.08 5.54
CA VAL A 38 -3.65 4.26 6.21
C VAL A 38 -3.20 3.90 7.62
N ALA A 39 -4.09 3.27 8.39
CA ALA A 39 -3.78 2.84 9.75
C ALA A 39 -2.69 1.76 9.78
N TRP A 40 -2.77 0.78 8.89
CA TRP A 40 -1.82 -0.31 8.76
C TRP A 40 -0.39 0.20 8.57
N PHE A 41 -0.15 0.97 7.52
CA PHE A 41 1.20 1.44 7.19
C PHE A 41 1.74 2.46 8.18
N LYS A 42 0.90 3.33 8.73
CA LYS A 42 1.33 4.26 9.79
C LYS A 42 1.75 3.52 11.07
N GLN A 43 0.99 2.51 11.47
CA GLN A 43 1.32 1.71 12.65
C GLN A 43 2.55 0.83 12.43
N LEU A 44 2.76 0.29 11.23
CA LEU A 44 4.00 -0.42 10.88
C LEU A 44 5.21 0.51 11.05
N LYS A 45 5.14 1.71 10.49
CA LYS A 45 6.24 2.68 10.60
C LYS A 45 6.50 3.09 12.05
N ALA A 46 5.45 3.35 12.82
CA ALA A 46 5.57 3.68 14.25
C ALA A 46 6.22 2.55 15.06
N ALA A 47 6.02 1.31 14.65
CA ALA A 47 6.66 0.14 15.26
C ALA A 47 8.09 -0.12 14.75
N GLY A 48 8.60 0.71 13.85
CA GLY A 48 9.94 0.55 13.27
C GLY A 48 10.03 -0.46 12.14
N ILE A 49 8.90 -0.94 11.63
CA ILE A 49 8.85 -1.86 10.49
C ILE A 49 8.80 -1.03 9.21
N THR A 50 9.96 -0.88 8.59
CA THR A 50 10.15 -0.04 7.40
C THR A 50 10.68 -0.87 6.23
N GLY A 51 10.59 -0.35 5.01
CA GLY A 51 11.09 -1.02 3.82
C GLY A 51 12.59 -1.29 3.82
N LYS A 52 13.36 -0.59 4.66
CA LYS A 52 14.80 -0.86 4.86
C LYS A 52 15.07 -2.11 5.70
N LYS A 53 14.14 -2.49 6.56
CA LYS A 53 14.31 -3.55 7.55
C LYS A 53 13.44 -4.77 7.29
N GLN A 54 12.36 -4.60 6.55
CA GLN A 54 11.35 -5.63 6.32
C GLN A 54 10.91 -5.64 4.87
N THR A 55 10.93 -6.80 4.25
CA THR A 55 10.31 -7.00 2.94
C THR A 55 8.81 -7.15 3.14
N LEU A 56 8.04 -6.34 2.45
CA LEU A 56 6.58 -6.38 2.45
C LEU A 56 6.06 -6.24 1.03
N LEU A 57 5.16 -7.11 0.65
CA LEU A 57 4.39 -7.04 -0.59
C LEU A 57 2.92 -6.80 -0.27
N THR A 58 2.37 -5.71 -0.77
CA THR A 58 0.94 -5.42 -0.68
C THR A 58 0.24 -5.67 -2.02
N LEU A 59 -1.05 -6.01 -1.97
CA LEU A 59 -1.87 -6.28 -3.15
C LEU A 59 -2.99 -5.25 -3.37
N SER A 60 -2.96 -4.13 -2.67
CA SER A 60 -4.09 -3.20 -2.68
C SER A 60 -3.66 -1.73 -2.61
N VAL A 61 -2.43 -1.43 -3.00
CA VAL A 61 -1.91 -0.06 -3.01
C VAL A 61 -1.45 0.29 -4.41
N THR A 62 -2.09 1.29 -4.99
CA THR A 62 -1.65 1.98 -6.21
C THR A 62 -1.28 3.43 -5.85
N GLU A 63 -1.07 4.26 -6.87
CA GLU A 63 -0.71 5.66 -6.65
C GLU A 63 -1.76 6.44 -5.85
N ASP A 64 -3.04 6.13 -6.05
CA ASP A 64 -4.12 6.80 -5.34
C ASP A 64 -4.10 6.49 -3.84
N GLU A 65 -4.02 5.23 -3.47
CA GLU A 65 -3.88 4.83 -2.07
C GLU A 65 -2.60 5.38 -1.46
N ALA A 66 -1.51 5.41 -2.22
CA ALA A 66 -0.22 5.94 -1.76
C ALA A 66 -0.30 7.42 -1.36
N HIS A 67 -1.08 8.22 -2.07
CA HIS A 67 -1.34 9.61 -1.69
C HIS A 67 -2.02 9.72 -0.32
N GLY A 68 -3.02 8.89 -0.06
CA GLY A 68 -3.74 8.87 1.22
C GLY A 68 -2.91 8.33 2.38
N ILE A 69 -2.07 7.34 2.12
CA ILE A 69 -1.21 6.71 3.13
C ILE A 69 -0.02 7.62 3.49
N GLY A 70 0.54 8.30 2.50
CA GLY A 70 1.78 9.06 2.61
C GLY A 70 2.99 8.23 2.19
N GLY A 71 3.76 8.74 1.22
CA GLY A 71 4.89 8.01 0.64
C GLY A 71 5.96 7.61 1.66
N GLU A 72 6.17 8.42 2.70
CA GLU A 72 7.11 8.13 3.78
C GLU A 72 6.75 6.87 4.58
N ASN A 73 5.48 6.46 4.58
CA ASN A 73 5.03 5.24 5.24
C ASN A 73 5.19 3.99 4.37
N LEU A 74 5.38 4.18 3.06
CA LEU A 74 5.44 3.12 2.05
C LEU A 74 6.85 2.87 1.52
N LEU A 75 7.78 3.78 1.77
CA LEU A 75 9.10 3.76 1.16
C LEU A 75 9.82 2.42 1.34
N GLY A 76 10.19 1.80 0.21
CA GLY A 76 10.91 0.52 0.18
C GLY A 76 10.02 -0.72 0.20
N PHE A 77 8.71 -0.59 0.35
CA PHE A 77 7.78 -1.71 0.21
C PHE A 77 7.40 -1.94 -1.26
N TYR A 78 6.93 -3.14 -1.55
CA TYR A 78 6.52 -3.56 -2.89
C TYR A 78 5.01 -3.61 -3.00
N SER A 79 4.49 -3.26 -4.18
CA SER A 79 3.07 -3.42 -4.50
C SER A 79 2.91 -4.20 -5.79
N ALA A 80 1.92 -5.08 -5.82
CA ALA A 80 1.52 -5.81 -7.01
C ALA A 80 0.03 -5.59 -7.28
N MET A 81 -0.26 -4.98 -8.42
CA MET A 81 -1.62 -4.71 -8.88
C MET A 81 -1.72 -4.94 -10.40
N LYS A 82 -2.93 -5.07 -10.88
CA LYS A 82 -3.18 -5.27 -12.31
C LYS A 82 -2.90 -4.04 -13.18
N TYR A 83 -2.82 -2.86 -12.56
CA TYR A 83 -2.60 -1.59 -13.25
C TYR A 83 -1.94 -0.59 -12.30
N PHE A 84 -1.02 0.21 -12.85
CA PHE A 84 -0.45 1.38 -12.20
C PHE A 84 -0.50 2.57 -13.16
N GLN A 85 -0.93 3.72 -12.68
CA GLN A 85 -0.98 4.96 -13.48
C GLN A 85 0.40 5.37 -14.01
N SER A 86 1.45 5.06 -13.28
CA SER A 86 2.83 5.40 -13.61
C SER A 86 3.50 4.48 -14.65
N LEU A 87 2.77 3.52 -15.22
CA LEU A 87 3.32 2.64 -16.25
C LEU A 87 3.83 3.43 -17.44
N ASP A 88 5.10 3.24 -17.78
CA ASP A 88 5.77 3.94 -18.89
C ASP A 88 5.56 3.20 -20.22
N THR A 89 4.34 3.25 -20.72
CA THR A 89 3.97 2.72 -22.04
C THR A 89 3.24 3.78 -22.85
N PRO A 90 3.37 3.77 -24.20
CA PRO A 90 2.64 4.71 -25.06
C PRO A 90 1.12 4.64 -24.86
N ALA A 91 0.57 3.44 -24.72
CA ALA A 91 -0.87 3.24 -24.50
C ALA A 91 -1.33 3.85 -23.17
N ASN A 92 -0.57 3.66 -22.09
CA ASN A 92 -0.90 4.24 -20.80
C ASN A 92 -0.78 5.76 -20.79
N LYS A 93 0.27 6.32 -21.40
CA LYS A 93 0.44 7.77 -21.52
C LYS A 93 -0.74 8.41 -22.25
N LYS A 94 -1.18 7.81 -23.34
CA LYS A 94 -2.37 8.26 -24.08
C LYS A 94 -3.62 8.20 -23.21
N PHE A 95 -3.85 7.11 -22.53
CA PHE A 95 -5.00 6.93 -21.64
C PHE A 95 -5.00 7.95 -20.49
N VAL A 96 -3.90 8.09 -19.77
CA VAL A 96 -3.79 9.03 -18.64
C VAL A 96 -4.01 10.48 -19.10
N THR A 97 -3.41 10.87 -20.22
CA THR A 97 -3.59 12.22 -20.78
C THR A 97 -5.05 12.50 -21.11
N ALA A 98 -5.71 11.57 -21.79
CA ALA A 98 -7.12 11.72 -22.17
C ALA A 98 -8.05 11.74 -20.95
N PHE A 99 -7.79 10.85 -19.97
CA PHE A 99 -8.57 10.78 -18.73
C PHE A 99 -8.48 12.09 -17.95
N LYS A 100 -7.26 12.59 -17.74
CA LYS A 100 -7.04 13.84 -16.98
C LYS A 100 -7.56 15.07 -17.70
N LYS A 101 -7.56 15.08 -19.02
CA LYS A 101 -8.19 16.14 -19.81
C LYS A 101 -9.71 16.18 -19.59
N MET A 102 -10.34 15.01 -19.46
CA MET A 102 -11.79 14.88 -19.29
C MET A 102 -12.25 15.15 -17.86
N TRP A 103 -11.51 14.64 -16.87
CA TRP A 103 -11.94 14.60 -15.46
C TRP A 103 -11.14 15.50 -14.53
N GLY A 104 -10.08 16.14 -15.03
CA GLY A 104 -9.21 17.02 -14.26
C GLY A 104 -7.84 16.39 -13.96
N LYS A 105 -6.84 17.26 -13.80
CA LYS A 105 -5.44 16.81 -13.59
C LYS A 105 -5.24 15.96 -12.33
N ASP A 106 -6.07 16.18 -11.32
CA ASP A 106 -5.97 15.51 -10.02
C ASP A 106 -6.96 14.36 -9.90
N ALA A 107 -7.67 14.01 -10.99
CA ALA A 107 -8.61 12.90 -10.98
C ALA A 107 -7.87 11.57 -10.72
N PRO A 108 -8.31 10.76 -9.74
CA PRO A 108 -7.66 9.50 -9.41
C PRO A 108 -7.88 8.47 -10.51
N ILE A 109 -6.85 7.68 -10.76
CA ILE A 109 -6.88 6.55 -11.69
C ILE A 109 -6.35 5.32 -10.95
N GLY A 110 -7.22 4.37 -10.68
CA GLY A 110 -6.79 3.19 -9.95
C GLY A 110 -7.82 2.08 -9.92
#